data_32f7eea3c28c20b5f3691b3fde7177f9
#
_entry.id   32f7eea3c28c20b5f3691b3fde7177f9
#
_cell.length_a   1.000
_cell.length_b   1.000
_cell.length_c   1.000
_cell.angle_alpha   90.00
_cell.angle_beta   90.00
_cell.angle_gamma   90.00
#
_symmetry.space_group_name_H-M   'P 1'
#
loop_
_entity.id
_entity.type
_entity.pdbx_description
1 polymer ?
#
loop_
_entity_poly.entity_id
_entity_poly.type
_entity_poly.pdbx_seq_one_letter_code
_entity_poly.pdbx_strand_id
1 'polypeptide(L)'
;RFDAVNELGVVTHNGKNYYLPAFSTIYAGSGKQSDKYELISQLVYKEIPIDKRCTFDEWASLMDRVYKINDNGKWAILFAIMCAFRSNIHCIDRLFTAPFFMGPMSSGKTQIAISIRSLFISPKIPIFNLNIGTDAAMSTLMSTFRDVPVVLDEYNNKDISDIKFQALKGIVYDGDGRQKRKGTSGKEIENDKVYAPVVICGQETPQRDDNALMSRIIVCEVPKPKNRTREEVELFNKLKDIEDPAKIGLSNVLFEVLQLRPLVMQHFRALKQKSYDELKQALINAGEIDRLMKTASLFLA
;
A
#
# COMPACT_ATOMS: atom_id res chain seq x y z
N ARG A 1 23.73 -23.17 1.72
CA ARG A 1 23.61 -22.08 0.73
C ARG A 1 22.79 -20.98 1.37
N PHE A 2 23.27 -19.74 1.33
CA PHE A 2 22.60 -18.58 1.89
C PHE A 2 22.14 -17.71 0.73
N ASP A 3 20.88 -17.31 0.75
CA ASP A 3 20.33 -16.39 -0.21
C ASP A 3 20.00 -15.09 0.52
N ALA A 4 20.71 -14.01 0.19
CA ALA A 4 20.50 -12.70 0.78
C ALA A 4 19.21 -12.09 0.23
N VAL A 5 18.38 -11.55 1.12
CA VAL A 5 17.14 -10.85 0.77
C VAL A 5 17.29 -9.39 1.14
N ASN A 6 17.09 -8.51 0.17
CA ASN A 6 17.26 -7.06 0.32
C ASN A 6 15.94 -6.31 0.48
N GLU A 7 14.83 -7.04 0.56
CA GLU A 7 13.48 -6.48 0.69
C GLU A 7 12.82 -6.95 1.99
N LEU A 8 11.98 -6.09 2.55
CA LEU A 8 11.14 -6.42 3.70
C LEU A 8 9.71 -6.68 3.24
N GLY A 9 9.01 -7.57 3.95
CA GLY A 9 7.62 -7.93 3.64
C GLY A 9 7.50 -9.36 3.12
N VAL A 10 6.67 -9.56 2.09
CA VAL A 10 6.41 -10.90 1.56
C VAL A 10 7.39 -11.26 0.45
N VAL A 11 8.19 -12.28 0.69
CA VAL A 11 9.18 -12.78 -0.27
C VAL A 11 8.89 -14.24 -0.61
N THR A 12 8.97 -14.60 -1.89
CA THR A 12 8.85 -15.98 -2.35
C THR A 12 10.23 -16.55 -2.66
N HIS A 13 10.57 -17.68 -2.02
CA HIS A 13 11.84 -18.37 -2.23
C HIS A 13 11.59 -19.87 -2.36
N ASN A 14 12.11 -20.50 -3.42
CA ASN A 14 11.90 -21.93 -3.71
C ASN A 14 10.43 -22.37 -3.63
N GLY A 15 9.49 -21.58 -4.16
CA GLY A 15 8.06 -21.85 -4.17
C GLY A 15 7.36 -21.69 -2.84
N LYS A 16 8.06 -21.24 -1.77
CA LYS A 16 7.49 -20.97 -0.45
C LYS A 16 7.45 -19.46 -0.20
N ASN A 17 6.40 -19.01 0.48
CA ASN A 17 6.26 -17.61 0.89
C ASN A 17 6.80 -17.43 2.31
N TYR A 18 7.55 -16.36 2.50
CA TYR A 18 8.10 -15.93 3.78
C TYR A 18 7.68 -14.49 4.04
N TYR A 19 7.31 -14.19 5.27
CA TYR A 19 7.15 -12.82 5.72
C TYR A 19 8.40 -12.42 6.52
N LEU A 20 9.11 -11.41 6.01
CA LEU A 20 10.36 -10.94 6.59
C LEU A 20 10.14 -9.61 7.30
N PRO A 21 10.03 -9.60 8.63
CA PRO A 21 9.83 -8.37 9.41
C PRO A 21 11.12 -7.55 9.54
N ALA A 22 12.25 -8.13 9.19
CA ALA A 22 13.56 -7.49 9.18
C ALA A 22 14.41 -8.10 8.07
N PHE A 23 15.52 -7.45 7.71
CA PHE A 23 16.47 -8.02 6.75
C PHE A 23 17.00 -9.35 7.28
N SER A 24 16.94 -10.35 6.43
CA SER A 24 17.26 -11.73 6.79
C SER A 24 18.01 -12.42 5.68
N THR A 25 18.70 -13.50 6.06
CA THR A 25 19.27 -14.46 5.12
C THR A 25 18.45 -15.72 5.16
N ILE A 26 17.98 -16.20 4.00
CA ILE A 26 17.25 -17.45 3.89
C ILE A 26 18.26 -18.59 3.73
N TYR A 27 18.26 -19.50 4.69
CA TYR A 27 18.97 -20.76 4.59
C TYR A 27 18.04 -21.81 3.95
N ALA A 28 18.60 -22.87 3.37
CA ALA A 28 17.82 -23.96 2.79
C ALA A 28 16.79 -24.51 3.82
N GLY A 29 15.58 -23.95 3.83
CA GLY A 29 14.47 -24.32 4.70
C GLY A 29 14.25 -23.48 5.96
N SER A 30 15.07 -22.44 6.23
CA SER A 30 14.85 -21.53 7.36
C SER A 30 15.33 -20.12 7.05
N GLY A 31 14.70 -19.12 7.65
CA GLY A 31 15.17 -17.73 7.64
C GLY A 31 15.99 -17.46 8.91
N LYS A 32 17.05 -16.70 8.79
CA LYS A 32 17.82 -16.19 9.93
C LYS A 32 17.87 -14.67 9.84
N GLN A 33 17.42 -14.01 10.88
CA GLN A 33 17.49 -12.56 11.02
C GLN A 33 18.94 -12.10 11.16
N SER A 34 19.28 -10.98 10.55
CA SER A 34 20.57 -10.34 10.74
C SER A 34 20.48 -9.28 11.83
N ASP A 35 21.22 -9.44 12.91
CA ASP A 35 21.26 -8.49 14.04
C ASP A 35 21.69 -7.09 13.63
N LYS A 36 22.39 -6.98 12.50
CA LYS A 36 22.89 -5.69 11.97
C LYS A 36 21.77 -4.74 11.52
N TYR A 37 20.55 -5.21 11.33
CA TYR A 37 19.43 -4.45 10.78
C TYR A 37 18.23 -4.32 11.73
N GLU A 38 18.41 -4.55 13.02
CA GLU A 38 17.35 -4.41 14.04
C GLU A 38 16.62 -3.07 13.99
N LEU A 39 17.38 -1.99 13.75
CA LEU A 39 16.83 -0.63 13.64
C LEU A 39 15.92 -0.41 12.42
N ILE A 40 15.97 -1.29 11.42
CA ILE A 40 15.18 -1.20 10.18
C ILE A 40 13.93 -2.09 10.27
N SER A 41 13.81 -2.91 11.30
CA SER A 41 12.63 -3.73 11.53
C SER A 41 11.43 -2.87 11.91
N GLN A 42 10.70 -2.41 10.88
CA GLN A 42 9.54 -1.55 11.03
C GLN A 42 8.23 -2.31 10.82
N LEU A 43 8.31 -3.55 10.37
CA LEU A 43 7.14 -4.35 10.10
C LEU A 43 6.52 -4.86 11.39
N VAL A 44 5.20 -4.91 11.42
CA VAL A 44 4.46 -5.45 12.55
C VAL A 44 4.60 -6.96 12.53
N TYR A 45 5.28 -7.50 13.54
CA TYR A 45 5.31 -8.93 13.82
C TYR A 45 5.21 -9.14 15.32
N LYS A 46 4.13 -9.75 15.74
CA LYS A 46 3.91 -10.11 17.13
C LYS A 46 3.04 -11.36 17.19
N GLU A 47 3.50 -12.35 17.89
CA GLU A 47 2.63 -13.46 18.26
C GLU A 47 1.62 -12.98 19.32
N ILE A 48 0.33 -13.05 18.97
CA ILE A 48 -0.74 -12.57 19.83
C ILE A 48 -1.45 -13.81 20.42
N PRO A 49 -1.62 -13.90 21.74
CA PRO A 49 -2.43 -14.94 22.35
C PRO A 49 -3.83 -15.01 21.76
N ILE A 50 -4.36 -16.21 21.57
CA ILE A 50 -5.64 -16.45 20.86
C ILE A 50 -6.79 -15.65 21.47
N ASP A 51 -6.84 -15.57 22.79
CA ASP A 51 -7.86 -14.84 23.57
C ASP A 51 -7.78 -13.31 23.44
N LYS A 52 -6.70 -12.79 22.85
CA LYS A 52 -6.46 -11.35 22.67
C LYS A 52 -6.39 -10.93 21.20
N ARG A 53 -6.60 -11.86 20.28
CA ARG A 53 -6.55 -11.59 18.84
C ARG A 53 -7.73 -10.74 18.40
N CYS A 54 -7.44 -9.70 17.61
CA CYS A 54 -8.45 -9.06 16.80
C CYS A 54 -8.77 -9.95 15.61
N THR A 55 -10.04 -10.16 15.29
CA THR A 55 -10.44 -10.85 14.07
C THR A 55 -10.41 -9.90 12.87
N PHE A 56 -10.35 -10.47 11.66
CA PHE A 56 -10.51 -9.68 10.43
C PHE A 56 -11.82 -8.89 10.44
N ASP A 57 -12.93 -9.51 10.84
CA ASP A 57 -14.26 -8.87 10.86
C ASP A 57 -14.33 -7.71 11.85
N GLU A 58 -13.68 -7.83 13.02
CA GLU A 58 -13.62 -6.73 13.99
C GLU A 58 -12.81 -5.54 13.44
N TRP A 59 -11.65 -5.79 12.86
CA TRP A 59 -10.83 -4.76 12.25
C TRP A 59 -11.57 -4.10 11.09
N ALA A 60 -12.12 -4.87 10.16
CA ALA A 60 -12.84 -4.36 9.00
C ALA A 60 -14.09 -3.56 9.40
N SER A 61 -14.87 -4.06 10.37
CA SER A 61 -16.04 -3.34 10.91
C SER A 61 -15.65 -2.01 11.55
N LEU A 62 -14.55 -1.95 12.29
CA LEU A 62 -14.06 -0.70 12.87
C LEU A 62 -13.58 0.27 11.80
N MET A 63 -12.83 -0.20 10.81
CA MET A 63 -12.37 0.62 9.68
C MET A 63 -13.56 1.25 8.94
N ASP A 64 -14.58 0.45 8.61
CA ASP A 64 -15.77 0.93 7.90
C ASP A 64 -16.55 1.95 8.73
N ARG A 65 -16.78 1.70 10.01
CA ARG A 65 -17.52 2.60 10.90
C ARG A 65 -16.77 3.90 11.21
N VAL A 66 -15.46 3.83 11.42
CA VAL A 66 -14.62 5.00 11.73
C VAL A 66 -14.47 5.91 10.51
N TYR A 67 -14.29 5.33 9.34
CA TYR A 67 -14.06 6.06 8.09
C TYR A 67 -15.26 5.95 7.12
N LYS A 68 -16.48 5.97 7.66
CA LYS A 68 -17.74 5.75 6.93
C LYS A 68 -18.05 6.78 5.83
N ILE A 69 -17.48 7.99 5.94
CA ILE A 69 -17.80 9.08 4.98
C ILE A 69 -17.21 8.74 3.61
N ASN A 70 -18.04 8.82 2.57
CA ASN A 70 -17.71 8.49 1.19
C ASN A 70 -17.14 7.06 1.02
N ASP A 71 -17.56 6.14 1.87
CA ASP A 71 -17.09 4.74 1.91
C ASP A 71 -15.57 4.60 2.04
N ASN A 72 -14.89 5.61 2.58
CA ASN A 72 -13.43 5.62 2.70
C ASN A 72 -12.89 4.43 3.50
N GLY A 73 -13.66 3.93 4.49
CA GLY A 73 -13.32 2.73 5.25
C GLY A 73 -13.25 1.49 4.35
N LYS A 74 -14.22 1.31 3.48
CA LYS A 74 -14.27 0.19 2.53
C LYS A 74 -13.11 0.24 1.54
N TRP A 75 -12.86 1.40 0.95
CA TRP A 75 -11.71 1.60 0.06
C TRP A 75 -10.38 1.32 0.76
N ALA A 76 -10.25 1.75 2.01
CA ALA A 76 -9.06 1.51 2.83
C ALA A 76 -8.86 0.02 3.14
N ILE A 77 -9.93 -0.72 3.49
CA ILE A 77 -9.88 -2.17 3.73
C ILE A 77 -9.46 -2.92 2.47
N LEU A 78 -10.15 -2.67 1.36
CA LEU A 78 -9.85 -3.30 0.07
C LEU A 78 -8.40 -3.05 -0.35
N PHE A 79 -7.94 -1.81 -0.24
CA PHE A 79 -6.56 -1.48 -0.60
C PHE A 79 -5.54 -2.12 0.34
N ALA A 80 -5.81 -2.20 1.65
CA ALA A 80 -4.93 -2.89 2.59
C ALA A 80 -4.77 -4.37 2.23
N ILE A 81 -5.87 -5.05 1.86
CA ILE A 81 -5.84 -6.44 1.37
C ILE A 81 -5.03 -6.53 0.08
N MET A 82 -5.30 -5.66 -0.90
CA MET A 82 -4.58 -5.63 -2.18
C MET A 82 -3.07 -5.42 -1.99
N CYS A 83 -2.65 -4.63 -0.99
CA CYS A 83 -1.23 -4.42 -0.68
C CYS A 83 -0.51 -5.74 -0.41
N ALA A 84 -1.12 -6.67 0.33
CA ALA A 84 -0.55 -7.98 0.65
C ALA A 84 -0.28 -8.84 -0.60
N PHE A 85 -0.89 -8.49 -1.74
CA PHE A 85 -0.80 -9.22 -3.00
C PHE A 85 -0.22 -8.40 -4.15
N ARG A 86 0.31 -7.22 -3.88
CA ARG A 86 0.76 -6.27 -4.92
C ARG A 86 1.72 -6.92 -5.92
N SER A 87 2.71 -7.66 -5.47
CA SER A 87 3.66 -8.34 -6.37
C SER A 87 2.99 -9.44 -7.20
N ASN A 88 2.01 -10.16 -6.64
CA ASN A 88 1.23 -11.16 -7.35
C ASN A 88 0.34 -10.52 -8.42
N ILE A 89 -0.42 -9.49 -8.06
CA ILE A 89 -1.28 -8.74 -8.98
C ILE A 89 -0.44 -8.17 -10.13
N HIS A 90 0.69 -7.56 -9.82
CA HIS A 90 1.58 -6.99 -10.82
C HIS A 90 2.19 -8.05 -11.76
N CYS A 91 2.51 -9.25 -11.26
CA CYS A 91 2.94 -10.37 -12.11
C CYS A 91 1.87 -10.80 -13.11
N ILE A 92 0.60 -10.76 -12.68
CA ILE A 92 -0.52 -11.19 -13.53
C ILE A 92 -0.83 -10.14 -14.61
N ASP A 93 -0.83 -8.86 -14.25
CA ASP A 93 -1.45 -7.78 -15.01
C ASP A 93 -0.50 -6.63 -15.38
N ARG A 94 0.70 -6.62 -14.79
CA ARG A 94 1.74 -5.60 -14.95
C ARG A 94 1.29 -4.18 -14.62
N LEU A 95 0.23 -4.04 -13.85
CA LEU A 95 -0.26 -2.77 -13.35
C LEU A 95 -0.73 -2.88 -11.91
N PHE A 96 -0.73 -1.76 -11.23
CA PHE A 96 -1.32 -1.60 -9.90
C PHE A 96 -1.91 -0.19 -9.79
N THR A 97 -2.48 0.16 -8.65
CA THR A 97 -3.09 1.48 -8.43
C THR A 97 -2.79 1.96 -7.03
N ALA A 98 -3.11 3.22 -6.74
CA ALA A 98 -2.99 3.82 -5.42
C ALA A 98 -4.24 4.61 -5.06
N PRO A 99 -4.72 4.55 -3.82
CA PRO A 99 -5.69 5.51 -3.32
C PRO A 99 -5.01 6.87 -3.10
N PHE A 100 -5.72 7.91 -3.47
CA PHE A 100 -5.35 9.29 -3.21
C PHE A 100 -6.40 9.90 -2.27
N PHE A 101 -6.08 9.98 -0.99
CA PHE A 101 -6.97 10.61 -0.01
C PHE A 101 -6.82 12.11 -0.07
N MET A 102 -7.86 12.77 -0.60
CA MET A 102 -7.92 14.20 -0.80
C MET A 102 -8.83 14.86 0.24
N GLY A 103 -8.39 15.97 0.79
CA GLY A 103 -9.22 16.75 1.71
C GLY A 103 -8.47 17.89 2.38
N PRO A 104 -9.20 18.81 3.02
CA PRO A 104 -8.61 19.94 3.70
C PRO A 104 -7.74 19.50 4.89
N MET A 105 -6.97 20.42 5.42
CA MET A 105 -6.18 20.19 6.63
C MET A 105 -7.10 19.70 7.77
N SER A 106 -6.61 18.73 8.55
CA SER A 106 -7.35 18.13 9.68
C SER A 106 -8.63 17.37 9.29
N SER A 107 -8.77 16.92 8.05
CA SER A 107 -9.90 16.08 7.61
C SER A 107 -9.79 14.63 8.08
N GLY A 108 -8.57 14.15 8.39
CA GLY A 108 -8.32 12.76 8.81
C GLY A 108 -7.73 11.87 7.73
N LYS A 109 -7.44 12.39 6.52
CA LYS A 109 -6.86 11.62 5.40
C LYS A 109 -5.61 10.82 5.78
N THR A 110 -4.68 11.47 6.47
CA THR A 110 -3.44 10.84 6.94
C THR A 110 -3.72 9.70 7.95
N GLN A 111 -4.77 9.81 8.76
CA GLN A 111 -5.17 8.75 9.69
C GLN A 111 -5.70 7.51 8.96
N ILE A 112 -6.45 7.69 7.87
CA ILE A 112 -6.89 6.57 7.02
C ILE A 112 -5.67 5.86 6.41
N ALA A 113 -4.73 6.62 5.86
CA ALA A 113 -3.50 6.08 5.28
C ALA A 113 -2.64 5.33 6.32
N ILE A 114 -2.52 5.86 7.54
CA ILE A 114 -1.86 5.18 8.66
C ILE A 114 -2.59 3.89 9.01
N SER A 115 -3.92 3.87 9.05
CA SER A 115 -4.70 2.67 9.34
C SER A 115 -4.49 1.56 8.30
N ILE A 116 -4.44 1.90 7.01
CA ILE A 116 -4.06 0.95 5.94
C ILE A 116 -2.68 0.36 6.23
N ARG A 117 -1.71 1.21 6.52
CA ARG A 117 -0.33 0.80 6.77
C ARG A 117 -0.18 -0.02 8.06
N SER A 118 -1.02 0.21 9.06
CA SER A 118 -0.94 -0.43 10.38
C SER A 118 -1.15 -1.94 10.36
N LEU A 119 -1.70 -2.48 9.27
CA LEU A 119 -1.74 -3.92 9.05
C LEU A 119 -0.32 -4.51 8.90
N PHE A 120 0.64 -3.73 8.42
CA PHE A 120 1.99 -4.18 8.03
C PHE A 120 3.10 -3.64 8.92
N ILE A 121 3.04 -2.36 9.30
CA ILE A 121 4.07 -1.69 10.06
C ILE A 121 3.47 -0.85 11.20
N SER A 122 4.25 -0.60 12.24
CA SER A 122 3.80 0.17 13.39
C SER A 122 3.28 1.57 12.98
N PRO A 123 2.10 1.99 13.48
CA PRO A 123 1.56 3.32 13.22
C PRO A 123 2.46 4.46 13.76
N LYS A 124 3.37 4.16 14.70
CA LYS A 124 4.31 5.13 15.28
C LYS A 124 5.46 5.50 14.34
N ILE A 125 5.69 4.71 13.29
CA ILE A 125 6.74 5.00 12.32
C ILE A 125 6.35 6.24 11.51
N PRO A 126 7.26 7.21 11.32
CA PRO A 126 7.00 8.40 10.52
C PRO A 126 6.58 8.05 9.09
N ILE A 127 5.72 8.86 8.50
CA ILE A 127 5.33 8.79 7.09
C ILE A 127 6.24 9.70 6.27
N PHE A 128 6.34 9.42 4.96
CA PHE A 128 7.18 10.22 4.07
C PHE A 128 6.44 11.49 3.64
N ASN A 129 7.03 12.64 3.91
CA ASN A 129 6.52 13.93 3.46
C ASN A 129 7.08 14.26 2.08
N LEU A 130 6.20 14.43 1.09
CA LEU A 130 6.57 14.68 -0.32
C LEU A 130 7.26 16.03 -0.52
N ASN A 131 6.95 17.03 0.32
CA ASN A 131 7.48 18.37 0.14
C ASN A 131 8.90 18.53 0.68
N ILE A 132 9.21 17.89 1.82
CA ILE A 132 10.51 18.02 2.49
C ILE A 132 11.45 16.83 2.28
N GLY A 133 10.91 15.65 1.95
CA GLY A 133 11.73 14.46 1.67
C GLY A 133 12.53 14.61 0.38
N THR A 134 13.73 14.05 0.31
CA THR A 134 14.55 14.05 -0.92
C THR A 134 14.11 12.96 -1.89
N ASP A 135 14.39 13.12 -3.20
CA ASP A 135 14.09 12.12 -4.23
C ASP A 135 14.84 10.80 -3.95
N ALA A 136 16.07 10.88 -3.45
CA ALA A 136 16.86 9.71 -3.07
C ALA A 136 16.23 8.96 -1.89
N ALA A 137 15.77 9.68 -0.87
CA ALA A 137 15.10 9.07 0.29
C ALA A 137 13.79 8.39 -0.13
N MET A 138 12.99 9.00 -1.01
CA MET A 138 11.79 8.39 -1.57
C MET A 138 12.12 7.10 -2.32
N SER A 139 13.10 7.11 -3.21
CA SER A 139 13.52 5.95 -3.98
C SER A 139 13.99 4.81 -3.06
N THR A 140 14.80 5.12 -2.04
CA THR A 140 15.26 4.13 -1.05
C THR A 140 14.10 3.53 -0.28
N LEU A 141 13.18 4.37 0.22
CA LEU A 141 12.00 3.91 0.95
C LEU A 141 11.14 2.96 0.10
N MET A 142 10.91 3.33 -1.16
CA MET A 142 10.07 2.53 -2.09
C MET A 142 10.72 1.20 -2.46
N SER A 143 12.04 1.12 -2.53
CA SER A 143 12.77 -0.13 -2.83
C SER A 143 12.98 -1.04 -1.62
N THR A 144 12.75 -0.52 -0.42
CA THR A 144 12.93 -1.28 0.83
C THR A 144 11.80 -2.29 1.07
N PHE A 145 10.59 -1.96 0.64
CA PHE A 145 9.39 -2.74 0.97
C PHE A 145 8.85 -3.52 -0.24
N ARG A 146 8.34 -4.72 0.06
CA ARG A 146 7.63 -5.57 -0.90
C ARG A 146 6.27 -5.95 -0.32
N ASP A 147 5.19 -5.63 -1.04
CA ASP A 147 3.82 -5.89 -0.60
C ASP A 147 3.46 -5.21 0.75
N VAL A 148 4.17 -4.15 1.10
CA VAL A 148 3.94 -3.33 2.30
C VAL A 148 3.72 -1.88 1.88
N PRO A 149 2.58 -1.27 2.25
CA PRO A 149 2.24 0.06 1.76
C PRO A 149 3.13 1.17 2.34
N VAL A 150 3.55 2.06 1.46
CA VAL A 150 4.25 3.31 1.79
C VAL A 150 3.27 4.46 1.70
N VAL A 151 3.22 5.27 2.75
CA VAL A 151 2.39 6.48 2.81
C VAL A 151 3.21 7.68 2.40
N LEU A 152 2.75 8.37 1.36
CA LEU A 152 3.31 9.62 0.85
C LEU A 152 2.34 10.74 1.17
N ASP A 153 2.70 11.59 2.11
CA ASP A 153 1.83 12.66 2.62
C ASP A 153 2.24 14.04 2.09
N GLU A 154 1.35 15.00 2.27
CA GLU A 154 1.54 16.41 1.87
C GLU A 154 1.75 16.57 0.35
N TYR A 155 0.99 15.84 -0.48
CA TYR A 155 0.99 16.13 -1.92
C TYR A 155 0.45 17.54 -2.19
N ASN A 156 1.21 18.33 -2.95
CA ASN A 156 0.84 19.67 -3.37
C ASN A 156 1.37 19.91 -4.80
N ASN A 157 0.52 20.41 -5.70
CA ASN A 157 0.90 20.65 -7.10
C ASN A 157 2.02 21.69 -7.27
N LYS A 158 2.15 22.63 -6.33
CA LYS A 158 3.17 23.70 -6.40
C LYS A 158 4.52 23.22 -5.88
N ASP A 159 4.52 22.40 -4.82
CA ASP A 159 5.74 22.11 -4.06
C ASP A 159 6.39 20.79 -4.47
N ILE A 160 5.64 19.86 -5.09
CA ILE A 160 6.23 18.60 -5.56
C ILE A 160 7.19 18.85 -6.72
N SER A 161 8.42 18.31 -6.64
CA SER A 161 9.39 18.38 -7.73
C SER A 161 8.94 17.57 -8.93
N ASP A 162 9.37 17.98 -10.14
CA ASP A 162 9.05 17.24 -11.37
C ASP A 162 9.59 15.81 -11.33
N ILE A 163 10.76 15.61 -10.73
CA ILE A 163 11.37 14.28 -10.57
C ILE A 163 10.48 13.37 -9.72
N LYS A 164 9.99 13.84 -8.57
CA LYS A 164 9.06 13.08 -7.72
C LYS A 164 7.74 12.80 -8.43
N PHE A 165 7.19 13.80 -9.12
CA PHE A 165 5.94 13.63 -9.84
C PHE A 165 6.05 12.57 -10.95
N GLN A 166 7.14 12.60 -11.75
CA GLN A 166 7.40 11.58 -12.78
C GLN A 166 7.63 10.20 -12.15
N ALA A 167 8.37 10.13 -11.03
CA ALA A 167 8.57 8.89 -10.30
C ALA A 167 7.25 8.29 -9.79
N LEU A 168 6.34 9.12 -9.25
CA LEU A 168 5.01 8.66 -8.80
C LEU A 168 4.23 7.97 -9.92
N LYS A 169 4.23 8.52 -11.13
CA LYS A 169 3.52 7.92 -12.28
C LYS A 169 3.99 6.50 -12.59
N GLY A 170 5.31 6.30 -12.61
CA GLY A 170 5.90 4.98 -12.86
C GLY A 170 5.67 4.01 -11.71
N ILE A 171 5.94 4.45 -10.48
CA ILE A 171 5.84 3.61 -9.28
C ILE A 171 4.40 3.13 -9.05
N VAL A 172 3.43 4.05 -9.14
CA VAL A 172 2.02 3.75 -8.83
C VAL A 172 1.45 2.71 -9.78
N TYR A 173 1.79 2.76 -11.05
CA TYR A 173 1.14 1.94 -12.07
C TYR A 173 2.03 0.80 -12.58
N ASP A 174 3.20 1.14 -13.10
CA ASP A 174 4.09 0.19 -13.78
C ASP A 174 5.04 -0.54 -12.81
N GLY A 175 5.19 -0.07 -11.58
CA GLY A 175 6.17 -0.57 -10.62
C GLY A 175 7.61 -0.29 -11.03
N ASP A 176 7.82 0.70 -11.89
CA ASP A 176 9.14 1.12 -12.32
C ASP A 176 9.70 2.18 -11.37
N GLY A 177 10.81 1.85 -10.74
CA GLY A 177 11.57 2.74 -9.90
C GLY A 177 12.61 3.55 -10.69
N ARG A 178 13.69 3.91 -10.02
CA ARG A 178 14.74 4.72 -10.60
C ARG A 178 15.63 3.89 -11.53
N GLN A 179 15.93 4.43 -12.72
CA GLN A 179 16.95 3.89 -13.60
C GLN A 179 18.32 4.44 -13.21
N LYS A 180 19.29 3.54 -13.01
CA LYS A 180 20.68 3.88 -12.68
C LYS A 180 21.63 3.23 -13.67
N ARG A 181 22.79 3.87 -13.89
CA ARG A 181 23.90 3.21 -14.57
C ARG A 181 24.55 2.21 -13.62
N LYS A 182 24.77 0.97 -14.09
CA LYS A 182 25.48 -0.06 -13.36
C LYS A 182 26.97 0.07 -13.62
N GLY A 183 27.73 0.34 -12.57
CA GLY A 183 29.20 0.42 -12.59
C GLY A 183 29.78 1.61 -13.37
N THR A 184 31.10 1.70 -13.38
CA THR A 184 31.90 2.77 -14.01
C THR A 184 31.94 2.67 -15.54
N SER A 185 31.68 1.50 -16.13
CA SER A 185 31.71 1.29 -17.59
C SER A 185 30.47 1.85 -18.32
N GLY A 186 29.42 2.20 -17.62
CA GLY A 186 28.27 2.97 -18.10
C GLY A 186 27.42 2.37 -19.21
N LYS A 187 27.61 1.09 -19.56
CA LYS A 187 26.89 0.42 -20.66
C LYS A 187 25.63 -0.35 -20.21
N GLU A 188 25.51 -0.66 -18.91
CA GLU A 188 24.34 -1.34 -18.36
C GLU A 188 23.47 -0.38 -17.57
N ILE A 189 22.16 -0.45 -17.81
CA ILE A 189 21.14 0.29 -17.05
C ILE A 189 20.49 -0.71 -16.09
N GLU A 190 20.55 -0.42 -14.82
CA GLU A 190 19.80 -1.14 -13.79
C GLU A 190 18.49 -0.40 -13.52
N ASN A 191 17.38 -1.11 -13.62
CA ASN A 191 16.05 -0.58 -13.31
C ASN A 191 15.62 -1.13 -11.95
N ASP A 192 15.54 -0.27 -10.95
CA ASP A 192 15.04 -0.64 -9.63
C ASP A 192 13.54 -0.94 -9.74
N LYS A 193 13.14 -2.19 -9.58
CA LYS A 193 11.73 -2.55 -9.49
C LYS A 193 11.19 -2.18 -8.13
N VAL A 194 10.02 -1.55 -8.09
CA VAL A 194 9.33 -1.15 -6.88
C VAL A 194 8.09 -2.01 -6.69
N TYR A 195 8.08 -2.75 -5.60
CA TYR A 195 6.95 -3.60 -5.20
C TYR A 195 6.19 -3.07 -3.98
N ALA A 196 6.56 -1.91 -3.46
CA ALA A 196 5.81 -1.22 -2.42
C ALA A 196 4.54 -0.61 -3.01
N PRO A 197 3.34 -0.98 -2.53
CA PRO A 197 2.12 -0.23 -2.83
C PRO A 197 2.22 1.19 -2.23
N VAL A 198 1.50 2.14 -2.83
CA VAL A 198 1.56 3.55 -2.42
C VAL A 198 0.19 4.03 -1.98
N VAL A 199 0.15 4.76 -0.88
CA VAL A 199 -1.01 5.57 -0.45
C VAL A 199 -0.59 7.02 -0.51
N ILE A 200 -1.35 7.85 -1.20
CA ILE A 200 -1.04 9.28 -1.34
C ILE A 200 -2.07 10.11 -0.56
N CYS A 201 -1.60 11.12 0.16
CA CYS A 201 -2.46 12.09 0.83
C CYS A 201 -2.13 13.50 0.34
N GLY A 202 -3.18 14.30 0.04
CA GLY A 202 -3.03 15.66 -0.43
C GLY A 202 -4.23 16.54 -0.14
N GLN A 203 -4.10 17.84 -0.39
CA GLN A 203 -5.22 18.77 -0.20
C GLN A 203 -5.97 19.02 -1.51
N GLU A 204 -5.35 18.73 -2.63
CA GLU A 204 -5.85 18.97 -3.98
C GLU A 204 -5.51 17.79 -4.90
N THR A 205 -6.27 17.61 -5.96
CA THR A 205 -5.99 16.58 -6.97
C THR A 205 -4.76 16.94 -7.81
N PRO A 206 -4.03 15.93 -8.30
CA PRO A 206 -2.96 16.16 -9.28
C PRO A 206 -3.48 16.86 -10.54
N GLN A 207 -2.90 18.00 -10.89
CA GLN A 207 -3.33 18.82 -12.03
C GLN A 207 -2.26 18.89 -13.14
N ARG A 208 -1.13 18.20 -12.97
CA ARG A 208 -0.04 18.20 -13.93
C ARG A 208 -0.21 17.09 -14.96
N ASP A 209 0.40 17.27 -16.11
CA ASP A 209 0.71 16.21 -17.08
C ASP A 209 -0.53 15.53 -17.66
N ASP A 210 -1.44 16.30 -18.24
CA ASP A 210 -2.64 15.83 -18.96
C ASP A 210 -3.45 14.75 -18.22
N ASN A 211 -3.54 14.86 -16.90
CA ASN A 211 -4.19 13.89 -16.01
C ASN A 211 -3.55 12.50 -15.99
N ALA A 212 -2.29 12.38 -16.38
CA ALA A 212 -1.63 11.07 -16.44
C ALA A 212 -1.56 10.35 -15.09
N LEU A 213 -1.31 11.06 -13.98
CA LEU A 213 -1.37 10.48 -12.63
C LEU A 213 -2.82 10.19 -12.22
N MET A 214 -3.77 11.09 -12.55
CA MET A 214 -5.19 10.91 -12.23
C MET A 214 -5.78 9.61 -12.79
N SER A 215 -5.38 9.20 -13.98
CA SER A 215 -5.84 7.95 -14.59
C SER A 215 -5.27 6.66 -13.94
N ARG A 216 -4.34 6.81 -13.00
CA ARG A 216 -3.62 5.70 -12.32
C ARG A 216 -3.99 5.57 -10.85
N ILE A 217 -4.76 6.49 -10.30
CA ILE A 217 -5.13 6.55 -8.89
C ILE A 217 -6.64 6.50 -8.72
N ILE A 218 -7.08 6.18 -7.52
CA ILE A 218 -8.48 6.33 -7.11
C ILE A 218 -8.55 7.46 -6.09
N VAL A 219 -9.27 8.53 -6.45
CA VAL A 219 -9.44 9.68 -5.58
C VAL A 219 -10.54 9.39 -4.56
N CYS A 220 -10.17 9.46 -3.29
CA CYS A 220 -11.04 9.28 -2.14
C CYS A 220 -11.17 10.61 -1.40
N GLU A 221 -12.31 11.27 -1.53
CA GLU A 221 -12.54 12.54 -0.84
C GLU A 221 -12.77 12.32 0.65
N VAL A 222 -12.04 13.09 1.47
CA VAL A 222 -12.13 13.06 2.93
C VAL A 222 -12.54 14.45 3.42
N PRO A 223 -13.85 14.73 3.50
CA PRO A 223 -14.34 16.02 3.97
C PRO A 223 -14.01 16.23 5.44
N LYS A 224 -13.87 17.48 5.84
CA LYS A 224 -13.64 17.83 7.24
C LYS A 224 -14.88 17.49 8.06
N PRO A 225 -14.78 16.67 9.13
CA PRO A 225 -15.91 16.40 10.00
C PRO A 225 -16.31 17.68 10.75
N LYS A 226 -17.61 17.98 10.80
CA LYS A 226 -18.13 19.16 11.50
C LYS A 226 -17.97 19.01 13.01
N ASN A 227 -18.51 17.96 13.57
CA ASN A 227 -18.40 17.60 14.99
C ASN A 227 -18.29 16.07 15.08
N ARG A 228 -17.51 15.57 16.02
CA ARG A 228 -17.46 14.14 16.34
C ARG A 228 -18.30 13.86 17.57
N THR A 229 -19.13 12.84 17.50
CA THR A 229 -19.86 12.34 18.65
C THR A 229 -18.91 11.62 19.61
N ARG A 230 -19.33 11.43 20.84
CA ARG A 230 -18.57 10.62 21.82
C ARG A 230 -18.36 9.20 21.32
N GLU A 231 -19.38 8.59 20.71
CA GLU A 231 -19.29 7.24 20.13
C GLU A 231 -18.24 7.18 19.01
N GLU A 232 -18.20 8.16 18.10
CA GLU A 232 -17.21 8.21 17.04
C GLU A 232 -15.77 8.32 17.57
N VAL A 233 -15.57 9.05 18.65
CA VAL A 233 -14.27 9.14 19.34
C VAL A 233 -13.90 7.80 19.99
N GLU A 234 -14.83 7.14 20.66
CA GLU A 234 -14.62 5.82 21.28
C GLU A 234 -14.27 4.75 20.23
N LEU A 235 -14.99 4.72 19.10
CA LEU A 235 -14.67 3.82 17.96
C LEU A 235 -13.28 4.09 17.38
N PHE A 236 -12.94 5.36 17.19
CA PHE A 236 -11.61 5.73 16.70
C PHE A 236 -10.51 5.27 17.67
N ASN A 237 -10.69 5.50 18.97
CA ASN A 237 -9.73 5.04 19.97
C ASN A 237 -9.60 3.52 20.00
N LYS A 238 -10.72 2.79 19.88
CA LYS A 238 -10.70 1.32 19.80
C LYS A 238 -9.93 0.84 18.57
N LEU A 239 -10.12 1.47 17.41
CA LEU A 239 -9.35 1.16 16.20
C LEU A 239 -7.86 1.39 16.43
N LYS A 240 -7.46 2.53 17.04
CA LYS A 240 -6.05 2.83 17.36
C LYS A 240 -5.44 1.86 18.36
N ASP A 241 -6.21 1.34 19.30
CA ASP A 241 -5.74 0.32 20.23
C ASP A 241 -5.47 -1.02 19.54
N ILE A 242 -6.28 -1.38 18.56
CA ILE A 242 -6.07 -2.58 17.74
C ILE A 242 -4.85 -2.42 16.83
N GLU A 243 -4.67 -1.24 16.25
CA GLU A 243 -3.55 -0.94 15.35
C GLU A 243 -2.19 -0.84 16.08
N ASP A 244 -2.18 -0.54 17.39
CA ASP A 244 -0.94 -0.41 18.16
C ASP A 244 -0.38 -1.79 18.57
N PRO A 245 0.78 -2.22 18.04
CA PRO A 245 1.37 -3.49 18.41
C PRO A 245 1.83 -3.57 19.88
N ALA A 246 1.91 -2.43 20.59
CA ALA A 246 2.16 -2.42 22.03
C ALA A 246 0.91 -2.82 22.83
N LYS A 247 -0.28 -2.67 22.27
CA LYS A 247 -1.56 -3.02 22.91
C LYS A 247 -2.08 -4.35 22.38
N ILE A 248 -2.58 -4.38 21.15
CA ILE A 248 -3.13 -5.58 20.49
C ILE A 248 -2.28 -5.93 19.28
N GLY A 249 -2.30 -5.13 18.22
CA GLY A 249 -1.62 -5.38 16.96
C GLY A 249 -2.46 -6.20 15.97
N LEU A 250 -2.07 -6.17 14.70
CA LEU A 250 -2.80 -6.77 13.59
C LEU A 250 -2.04 -7.91 12.90
N SER A 251 -1.01 -8.47 13.53
CA SER A 251 -0.17 -9.50 12.90
C SER A 251 -0.94 -10.74 12.48
N ASN A 252 -1.91 -11.18 13.29
CA ASN A 252 -2.74 -12.33 12.96
C ASN A 252 -3.65 -12.03 11.76
N VAL A 253 -4.23 -10.84 11.68
CA VAL A 253 -5.07 -10.42 10.55
C VAL A 253 -4.25 -10.41 9.26
N LEU A 254 -3.01 -9.86 9.29
CA LEU A 254 -2.11 -9.91 8.16
C LEU A 254 -1.82 -11.35 7.71
N PHE A 255 -1.51 -12.26 8.64
CA PHE A 255 -1.23 -13.65 8.28
C PHE A 255 -2.46 -14.38 7.73
N GLU A 256 -3.66 -14.11 8.23
CA GLU A 256 -4.90 -14.63 7.67
C GLU A 256 -5.08 -14.17 6.22
N VAL A 257 -4.84 -12.89 5.93
CA VAL A 257 -4.88 -12.34 4.57
C VAL A 257 -3.81 -13.00 3.67
N LEU A 258 -2.57 -13.14 4.15
CA LEU A 258 -1.49 -13.73 3.37
C LEU A 258 -1.73 -15.20 2.99
N GLN A 259 -2.50 -15.94 3.76
CA GLN A 259 -2.89 -17.31 3.42
C GLN A 259 -3.75 -17.41 2.16
N LEU A 260 -4.40 -16.31 1.75
CA LEU A 260 -5.20 -16.25 0.52
C LEU A 260 -4.35 -16.12 -0.76
N ARG A 261 -3.02 -15.96 -0.67
CA ARG A 261 -2.16 -15.77 -1.86
C ARG A 261 -2.34 -16.85 -2.95
N PRO A 262 -2.46 -18.15 -2.65
CA PRO A 262 -2.72 -19.16 -3.68
C PRO A 262 -4.04 -18.94 -4.43
N LEU A 263 -5.10 -18.54 -3.72
CA LEU A 263 -6.40 -18.25 -4.30
C LEU A 263 -6.35 -17.01 -5.20
N VAL A 264 -5.68 -15.96 -4.76
CA VAL A 264 -5.46 -14.75 -5.56
C VAL A 264 -4.72 -15.10 -6.86
N MET A 265 -3.64 -15.87 -6.78
CA MET A 265 -2.89 -16.29 -7.98
C MET A 265 -3.74 -17.12 -8.94
N GLN A 266 -4.63 -17.94 -8.44
CA GLN A 266 -5.49 -18.80 -9.24
C GLN A 266 -6.64 -18.04 -9.92
N HIS A 267 -7.29 -17.12 -9.22
CA HIS A 267 -8.58 -16.57 -9.63
C HIS A 267 -8.56 -15.10 -10.05
N PHE A 268 -7.60 -14.31 -9.58
CA PHE A 268 -7.59 -12.85 -9.76
C PHE A 268 -7.72 -12.41 -11.22
N ARG A 269 -7.00 -13.04 -12.16
CA ARG A 269 -7.07 -12.66 -13.57
C ARG A 269 -8.48 -12.79 -14.14
N ALA A 270 -9.16 -13.90 -13.84
CA ALA A 270 -10.51 -14.15 -14.34
C ALA A 270 -11.52 -13.17 -13.72
N LEU A 271 -11.43 -12.94 -12.41
CA LEU A 271 -12.29 -12.01 -11.69
C LEU A 271 -12.12 -10.58 -12.20
N LYS A 272 -10.86 -10.14 -12.35
CA LYS A 272 -10.57 -8.80 -12.89
C LYS A 272 -11.09 -8.63 -14.32
N GLN A 273 -10.91 -9.63 -15.20
CA GLN A 273 -11.45 -9.55 -16.55
C GLN A 273 -12.97 -9.42 -16.55
N LYS A 274 -13.66 -10.22 -15.73
CA LYS A 274 -15.11 -10.13 -15.54
C LYS A 274 -15.52 -8.73 -15.10
N SER A 275 -14.89 -8.20 -14.05
CA SER A 275 -15.19 -6.85 -13.54
C SER A 275 -14.91 -5.76 -14.58
N TYR A 276 -13.84 -5.90 -15.37
CA TYR A 276 -13.56 -4.99 -16.47
C TYR A 276 -14.65 -5.02 -17.56
N ASP A 277 -15.12 -6.20 -17.94
CA ASP A 277 -16.16 -6.36 -18.97
C ASP A 277 -17.51 -5.80 -18.47
N GLU A 278 -17.85 -6.00 -17.21
CA GLU A 278 -19.04 -5.40 -16.57
C GLU A 278 -18.96 -3.86 -16.56
N LEU A 279 -17.82 -3.29 -16.18
CA LEU A 279 -17.59 -1.84 -16.23
C LEU A 279 -17.68 -1.30 -17.65
N LYS A 280 -17.11 -2.00 -18.62
CA LYS A 280 -17.18 -1.61 -20.04
C LYS A 280 -18.60 -1.58 -20.57
N GLN A 281 -19.44 -2.55 -20.19
CA GLN A 281 -20.85 -2.57 -20.56
C GLN A 281 -21.63 -1.42 -19.89
N ALA A 282 -21.39 -1.19 -18.59
CA ALA A 282 -22.05 -0.13 -17.85
C ALA A 282 -21.70 1.29 -18.35
N LEU A 283 -20.48 1.46 -18.86
CA LEU A 283 -19.92 2.76 -19.29
C LEU A 283 -19.85 2.92 -20.80
N ILE A 284 -20.60 2.14 -21.59
CA ILE A 284 -20.53 2.11 -23.05
C ILE A 284 -20.72 3.48 -23.71
N ASN A 285 -21.42 4.39 -23.05
CA ASN A 285 -21.69 5.75 -23.54
C ASN A 285 -20.77 6.81 -22.91
N ALA A 286 -19.83 6.45 -22.03
CA ALA A 286 -19.02 7.40 -21.27
C ALA A 286 -17.69 7.76 -21.97
N GLY A 287 -17.45 7.27 -23.18
CA GLY A 287 -16.20 7.43 -23.91
C GLY A 287 -15.09 6.48 -23.43
N GLU A 288 -13.97 6.46 -24.16
CA GLU A 288 -12.86 5.56 -23.84
C GLU A 288 -12.10 6.02 -22.61
N ILE A 289 -12.42 5.41 -21.45
CA ILE A 289 -11.68 5.57 -20.20
C ILE A 289 -11.04 4.21 -19.84
N ASP A 290 -10.44 3.52 -20.81
CA ASP A 290 -9.90 2.17 -20.67
C ASP A 290 -8.97 2.03 -19.44
N ARG A 291 -8.08 3.02 -19.21
CA ARG A 291 -7.17 2.99 -18.06
C ARG A 291 -7.91 3.11 -16.73
N LEU A 292 -8.93 3.95 -16.64
CA LEU A 292 -9.75 4.07 -15.43
C LEU A 292 -10.53 2.79 -15.17
N MET A 293 -11.09 2.16 -16.20
CA MET A 293 -11.77 0.87 -16.07
C MET A 293 -10.82 -0.23 -15.62
N LYS A 294 -9.61 -0.28 -16.17
CA LYS A 294 -8.55 -1.20 -15.70
C LYS A 294 -8.17 -0.96 -14.25
N THR A 295 -8.05 0.29 -13.85
CA THR A 295 -7.75 0.68 -12.46
C THR A 295 -8.90 0.29 -11.51
N ALA A 296 -10.14 0.59 -11.87
CA ALA A 296 -11.31 0.26 -11.07
C ALA A 296 -11.52 -1.26 -10.95
N SER A 297 -11.31 -2.00 -12.04
CA SER A 297 -11.46 -3.46 -12.05
C SER A 297 -10.51 -4.20 -11.10
N LEU A 298 -9.38 -3.57 -10.70
CA LEU A 298 -8.50 -4.11 -9.67
C LEU A 298 -9.15 -4.19 -8.29
N PHE A 299 -10.00 -3.22 -7.96
CA PHE A 299 -10.71 -3.18 -6.68
C PHE A 299 -11.97 -4.05 -6.65
N LEU A 300 -12.51 -4.36 -7.82
CA LEU A 300 -13.73 -5.16 -7.94
C LEU A 300 -13.44 -6.66 -8.08
N ALA A 301 -12.19 -7.02 -8.32
CA ALA A 301 -11.73 -8.41 -8.46
C ALA A 301 -11.36 -9.06 -7.14
#